data_9ac2b94e3b64c327a9039f6255b0c534
#
_entry.id   9ac2b94e3b64c327a9039f6255b0c534
#
_cell.length_a   1.000
_cell.length_b   1.000
_cell.length_c   1.000
_cell.angle_alpha   90.00
_cell.angle_beta   90.00
_cell.angle_gamma   90.00
#
_symmetry.space_group_name_H-M   'P 1'
#
loop_
_entity.id
_entity.type
_entity.pdbx_description
1 polymer ?
#
loop_
_entity_poly.entity_id
_entity_poly.type
_entity_poly.pdbx_seq_one_letter_code
_entity_poly.pdbx_strand_id
1 'polypeptide(L)'
;CYLGQTYLNGASYQGRLNETTQTGAELIGDDSSDGDAEMIVMVIDALKSTGLQEFQVELGQVEFYRGLVEEAGMDEETSNQLQELIENKNYFGVEELLTEQTMPEEQKRVFLKLPELFGDIEKIRLARSMTANKRSLQAIDRLERVQEILDSYGLGDYVSYDLGMLSKYSYYTGIIFKAYTYGTGEYLVTGGRYDKLLVQFGKNTPAVGFAIVVERLMLALSRQRIVTKVNRVEQMVLYEPGARTKAVGLAKHFRTEGQAVQLI
;
A
#
# COMPACT_ATOMS: atom_id res chain seq x y z
N CYS A 1 8.86 8.53 9.16
CA CYS A 1 8.23 9.08 7.96
C CYS A 1 9.28 9.77 7.09
N TYR A 2 9.03 9.83 5.80
CA TYR A 2 9.93 10.49 4.84
C TYR A 2 9.12 11.19 3.74
N LEU A 3 9.77 12.13 3.07
CA LEU A 3 9.34 12.75 1.82
C LEU A 3 10.60 12.89 0.94
N GLY A 4 10.56 12.37 -0.28
CA GLY A 4 11.71 12.41 -1.17
C GLY A 4 11.38 12.03 -2.60
N GLN A 5 12.35 12.21 -3.47
CA GLN A 5 12.25 11.81 -4.87
C GLN A 5 12.81 10.41 -5.07
N THR A 6 12.16 9.61 -5.89
CA THR A 6 12.58 8.28 -6.32
C THR A 6 12.75 8.25 -7.83
N TYR A 7 13.79 7.51 -8.26
CA TYR A 7 14.16 7.39 -9.66
C TYR A 7 14.06 5.92 -10.08
N LEU A 8 13.27 5.66 -11.12
CA LEU A 8 13.09 4.32 -11.65
C LEU A 8 13.75 4.22 -13.02
N ASN A 9 14.61 3.22 -13.19
CA ASN A 9 15.15 2.89 -14.51
C ASN A 9 14.16 1.96 -15.24
N GLY A 10 13.13 2.54 -15.81
CA GLY A 10 12.12 1.85 -16.59
C GLY A 10 12.21 2.21 -18.07
N ALA A 11 11.87 1.28 -18.97
CA ALA A 11 11.68 1.60 -20.37
C ALA A 11 10.59 2.69 -20.48
N SER A 12 10.95 3.80 -21.10
CA SER A 12 10.15 5.04 -21.21
C SER A 12 8.89 4.89 -22.09
N TYR A 13 8.34 3.68 -22.20
CA TYR A 13 7.15 3.40 -22.95
C TYR A 13 5.91 3.66 -22.11
N GLN A 14 4.94 4.39 -22.64
CA GLN A 14 3.61 4.62 -22.05
C GLN A 14 3.48 5.78 -21.04
N GLY A 15 4.32 6.81 -21.10
CA GLY A 15 4.13 8.01 -20.26
C GLY A 15 4.38 7.81 -18.77
N ARG A 16 5.07 6.74 -18.36
CA ARG A 16 5.51 6.55 -16.97
C ARG A 16 6.62 7.54 -16.64
N LEU A 17 6.46 8.23 -15.51
CA LEU A 17 7.50 9.11 -15.01
C LEU A 17 8.65 8.27 -14.44
N ASN A 18 9.87 8.58 -14.84
CA ASN A 18 11.08 7.97 -14.29
C ASN A 18 11.47 8.57 -12.93
N GLU A 19 10.92 9.74 -12.62
CA GLU A 19 11.08 10.45 -11.36
C GLU A 19 9.71 10.67 -10.73
N THR A 20 9.57 10.30 -9.47
CA THR A 20 8.35 10.50 -8.70
C THR A 20 8.67 10.98 -7.29
N THR A 21 7.83 11.86 -6.76
CA THR A 21 7.88 12.24 -5.35
C THR A 21 7.09 11.24 -4.53
N GLN A 22 7.69 10.74 -3.46
CA GLN A 22 7.04 9.82 -2.54
C GLN A 22 7.07 10.38 -1.13
N THR A 23 5.98 10.15 -0.41
CA THR A 23 5.93 10.30 1.05
C THR A 23 5.48 8.99 1.65
N GLY A 24 6.04 8.62 2.79
CA GLY A 24 5.73 7.35 3.41
C GLY A 24 6.17 7.24 4.86
N ALA A 25 5.87 6.10 5.43
CA ALA A 25 6.26 5.74 6.78
C ALA A 25 6.69 4.28 6.86
N GLU A 26 7.61 4.01 7.78
CA GLU A 26 8.13 2.68 8.08
C GLU A 26 8.03 2.42 9.59
N LEU A 27 7.40 1.31 9.97
CA LEU A 27 7.34 0.79 11.33
C LEU A 27 8.32 -0.36 11.43
N ILE A 28 9.34 -0.21 12.28
CA ILE A 28 10.43 -1.16 12.43
C ILE A 28 10.43 -1.71 13.85
N GLY A 29 10.50 -3.03 13.99
CA GLY A 29 10.59 -3.73 15.28
C GLY A 29 9.28 -4.33 15.77
N ASP A 30 8.20 -4.24 14.99
CA ASP A 30 6.89 -4.82 15.31
C ASP A 30 6.49 -5.87 14.27
N ASP A 31 6.27 -7.12 14.69
CA ASP A 31 5.81 -8.23 13.86
C ASP A 31 4.32 -8.56 14.06
N SER A 32 3.61 -7.76 14.84
CA SER A 32 2.20 -7.98 15.17
C SER A 32 1.24 -7.62 14.03
N SER A 33 0.02 -8.14 14.11
CA SER A 33 -1.08 -7.72 13.22
C SER A 33 -1.55 -6.29 13.55
N ASP A 34 -1.32 -5.83 14.79
CA ASP A 34 -1.60 -4.45 15.20
C ASP A 34 -0.69 -3.47 14.44
N GLY A 35 0.61 -3.80 14.29
CA GLY A 35 1.53 -3.02 13.48
C GLY A 35 1.14 -2.96 12.00
N ASP A 36 0.66 -4.07 11.41
CA ASP A 36 0.12 -4.07 10.05
C ASP A 36 -1.10 -3.15 9.92
N ALA A 37 -2.04 -3.29 10.85
CA ALA A 37 -3.26 -2.49 10.86
C ALA A 37 -2.97 -1.00 11.08
N GLU A 38 -2.05 -0.64 11.97
CA GLU A 38 -1.63 0.75 12.20
C GLU A 38 -1.11 1.41 10.92
N MET A 39 -0.30 0.70 10.12
CA MET A 39 0.19 1.23 8.85
C MET A 39 -0.93 1.43 7.83
N ILE A 40 -1.93 0.54 7.80
CA ILE A 40 -3.12 0.68 6.95
C ILE A 40 -3.99 1.85 7.42
N VAL A 41 -4.23 1.99 8.73
CA VAL A 41 -4.94 3.13 9.33
C VAL A 41 -4.25 4.43 8.94
N MET A 42 -2.92 4.50 9.06
CA MET A 42 -2.14 5.68 8.68
C MET A 42 -2.31 6.04 7.19
N VAL A 43 -2.36 5.04 6.29
CA VAL A 43 -2.67 5.25 4.86
C VAL A 43 -4.07 5.85 4.69
N ILE A 44 -5.07 5.26 5.33
CA ILE A 44 -6.47 5.71 5.23
C ILE A 44 -6.59 7.15 5.73
N ASP A 45 -6.03 7.46 6.90
CA ASP A 45 -6.08 8.79 7.50
C ASP A 45 -5.31 9.83 6.67
N ALA A 46 -4.15 9.45 6.12
CA ALA A 46 -3.38 10.30 5.22
C ALA A 46 -4.20 10.67 3.97
N LEU A 47 -4.83 9.70 3.31
CA LEU A 47 -5.68 9.95 2.14
C LEU A 47 -6.90 10.80 2.50
N LYS A 48 -7.60 10.50 3.59
CA LYS A 48 -8.74 11.28 4.09
C LYS A 48 -8.36 12.73 4.41
N SER A 49 -7.17 12.95 4.98
CA SER A 49 -6.68 14.29 5.32
C SER A 49 -6.48 15.20 4.11
N THR A 50 -6.27 14.62 2.92
CA THR A 50 -6.19 15.38 1.66
C THR A 50 -7.56 15.79 1.11
N GLY A 51 -8.65 15.32 1.72
CA GLY A 51 -10.02 15.50 1.25
C GLY A 51 -10.53 14.39 0.34
N LEU A 52 -9.70 13.39 0.03
CA LEU A 52 -10.11 12.22 -0.75
C LEU A 52 -11.13 11.41 0.06
N GLN A 53 -12.29 11.10 -0.53
CA GLN A 53 -13.36 10.39 0.17
C GLN A 53 -13.59 8.99 -0.40
N GLU A 54 -13.49 8.85 -1.71
CA GLU A 54 -13.75 7.58 -2.40
C GLU A 54 -12.44 6.93 -2.82
N PHE A 55 -11.98 6.00 -2.00
CA PHE A 55 -10.81 5.17 -2.27
C PHE A 55 -10.95 3.83 -1.56
N GLN A 56 -10.18 2.85 -2.02
CA GLN A 56 -10.15 1.50 -1.47
C GLN A 56 -8.70 1.09 -1.25
N VAL A 57 -8.43 0.44 -0.12
CA VAL A 57 -7.16 -0.21 0.17
C VAL A 57 -7.33 -1.71 -0.05
N GLU A 58 -6.68 -2.23 -1.07
CA GLU A 58 -6.65 -3.67 -1.36
C GLU A 58 -5.53 -4.33 -0.59
N LEU A 59 -5.85 -5.42 0.13
CA LEU A 59 -4.93 -6.20 0.93
C LEU A 59 -4.67 -7.56 0.29
N GLY A 60 -3.41 -7.91 0.14
CA GLY A 60 -2.95 -9.24 -0.25
C GLY A 60 -2.06 -9.86 0.82
N GLN A 61 -1.70 -11.14 0.64
CA GLN A 61 -0.82 -11.85 1.58
C GLN A 61 0.06 -12.86 0.83
N VAL A 62 1.34 -12.55 0.74
CA VAL A 62 2.29 -13.34 -0.06
C VAL A 62 2.50 -14.76 0.47
N GLU A 63 2.34 -14.96 1.79
CA GLU A 63 2.52 -16.27 2.41
C GLU A 63 1.38 -17.24 2.07
N PHE A 64 0.20 -16.73 1.70
CA PHE A 64 -0.89 -17.58 1.22
C PHE A 64 -0.47 -18.33 -0.06
N TYR A 65 0.00 -17.60 -1.06
CA TYR A 65 0.50 -18.19 -2.31
C TYR A 65 1.71 -19.10 -2.09
N ARG A 66 2.68 -18.65 -1.29
CA ARG A 66 3.88 -19.44 -0.98
C ARG A 66 3.55 -20.78 -0.31
N GLY A 67 2.54 -20.80 0.57
CA GLY A 67 2.07 -22.05 1.17
C GLY A 67 1.48 -23.01 0.15
N LEU A 68 0.71 -22.52 -0.83
CA LEU A 68 0.15 -23.34 -1.91
C LEU A 68 1.26 -23.90 -2.83
N VAL A 69 2.25 -23.08 -3.18
CA VAL A 69 3.41 -23.49 -3.99
C VAL A 69 4.23 -24.58 -3.28
N GLU A 70 4.47 -24.40 -1.97
CA GLU A 70 5.18 -25.37 -1.14
C GLU A 70 4.42 -26.72 -1.08
N GLU A 71 3.11 -26.68 -0.88
CA GLU A 71 2.26 -27.87 -0.84
C GLU A 71 2.23 -28.60 -2.20
N ALA A 72 2.24 -27.86 -3.30
CA ALA A 72 2.28 -28.40 -4.65
C ALA A 72 3.66 -28.95 -5.05
N GLY A 73 4.71 -28.68 -4.28
CA GLY A 73 6.08 -29.05 -4.61
C GLY A 73 6.59 -28.40 -5.89
N MET A 74 6.07 -27.21 -6.22
CA MET A 74 6.38 -26.48 -7.44
C MET A 74 7.79 -25.90 -7.39
N ASP A 75 8.55 -26.01 -8.47
CA ASP A 75 9.87 -25.38 -8.59
C ASP A 75 9.77 -23.85 -8.71
N GLU A 76 10.89 -23.18 -8.50
CA GLU A 76 10.94 -21.70 -8.46
C GLU A 76 10.60 -21.07 -9.82
N GLU A 77 11.03 -21.67 -10.92
CA GLU A 77 10.77 -21.14 -12.27
C GLU A 77 9.29 -21.19 -12.60
N THR A 78 8.65 -22.35 -12.40
CA THR A 78 7.20 -22.55 -12.59
C THR A 78 6.40 -21.64 -11.65
N SER A 79 6.82 -21.52 -10.39
CA SER A 79 6.17 -20.62 -9.42
C SER A 79 6.22 -19.16 -9.86
N ASN A 80 7.36 -18.68 -10.36
CA ASN A 80 7.50 -17.30 -10.84
C ASN A 80 6.66 -17.04 -12.09
N GLN A 81 6.60 -17.99 -13.04
CA GLN A 81 5.73 -17.88 -14.20
C GLN A 81 4.25 -17.84 -13.79
N LEU A 82 3.84 -18.73 -12.90
CA LEU A 82 2.47 -18.75 -12.39
C LEU A 82 2.10 -17.45 -11.67
N GLN A 83 3.01 -16.93 -10.84
CA GLN A 83 2.85 -15.65 -10.18
C GLN A 83 2.61 -14.52 -11.18
N GLU A 84 3.41 -14.43 -12.24
CA GLU A 84 3.26 -13.39 -13.26
C GLU A 84 1.91 -13.49 -13.98
N LEU A 85 1.48 -14.69 -14.31
CA LEU A 85 0.18 -14.93 -14.95
C LEU A 85 -0.99 -14.53 -14.05
N ILE A 86 -0.92 -14.85 -12.75
CA ILE A 86 -1.95 -14.48 -11.76
C ILE A 86 -2.01 -12.95 -11.58
N GLU A 87 -0.86 -12.30 -11.40
CA GLU A 87 -0.79 -10.84 -11.25
C GLU A 87 -1.36 -10.09 -12.45
N ASN A 88 -1.13 -10.63 -13.66
CA ASN A 88 -1.66 -10.05 -14.89
C ASN A 88 -3.11 -10.48 -15.18
N LYS A 89 -3.77 -11.21 -14.26
CA LYS A 89 -5.13 -11.75 -14.41
C LYS A 89 -5.28 -12.57 -15.73
N ASN A 90 -4.21 -13.25 -16.15
CA ASN A 90 -4.18 -14.08 -17.35
C ASN A 90 -4.68 -15.49 -17.02
N TYR A 91 -6.00 -15.65 -16.90
CA TYR A 91 -6.65 -16.93 -16.53
C TYR A 91 -6.30 -18.08 -17.48
N PHE A 92 -6.22 -17.79 -18.78
CA PHE A 92 -5.91 -18.80 -19.79
C PHE A 92 -4.48 -19.31 -19.63
N GLY A 93 -3.51 -18.42 -19.44
CA GLY A 93 -2.12 -18.81 -19.19
C GLY A 93 -1.94 -19.59 -17.90
N VAL A 94 -2.71 -19.25 -16.84
CA VAL A 94 -2.71 -20.02 -15.59
C VAL A 94 -3.20 -21.47 -15.84
N GLU A 95 -4.30 -21.62 -16.58
CA GLU A 95 -4.86 -22.95 -16.90
C GLU A 95 -3.87 -23.78 -17.76
N GLU A 96 -3.29 -23.19 -18.79
CA GLU A 96 -2.31 -23.83 -19.66
C GLU A 96 -1.08 -24.30 -18.86
N LEU A 97 -0.47 -23.42 -18.06
CA LEU A 97 0.70 -23.76 -17.24
C LEU A 97 0.39 -24.90 -16.24
N LEU A 98 -0.76 -24.85 -15.58
CA LEU A 98 -1.16 -25.86 -14.60
C LEU A 98 -1.51 -27.20 -15.24
N THR A 99 -1.93 -27.23 -16.51
CA THR A 99 -2.20 -28.49 -17.24
C THR A 99 -0.93 -29.27 -17.45
N GLU A 100 0.21 -28.61 -17.63
CA GLU A 100 1.52 -29.23 -17.79
C GLU A 100 2.10 -29.76 -16.46
N GLN A 101 1.55 -29.31 -15.31
CA GLN A 101 2.06 -29.71 -14.00
C GLN A 101 1.40 -30.98 -13.48
N THR A 102 2.23 -31.83 -12.87
CA THR A 102 1.76 -33.06 -12.19
C THR A 102 1.42 -32.74 -10.75
N MET A 103 0.16 -32.39 -10.48
CA MET A 103 -0.36 -32.13 -9.14
C MET A 103 -1.82 -32.57 -8.99
N PRO A 104 -2.34 -32.77 -7.76
CA PRO A 104 -3.74 -33.09 -7.52
C PRO A 104 -4.68 -32.03 -8.10
N GLU A 105 -5.81 -32.47 -8.66
CA GLU A 105 -6.81 -31.56 -9.24
C GLU A 105 -7.38 -30.56 -8.24
N GLU A 106 -7.44 -30.90 -6.95
CA GLU A 106 -7.88 -29.98 -5.90
C GLU A 106 -6.91 -28.80 -5.76
N GLN A 107 -5.60 -29.04 -5.81
CA GLN A 107 -4.59 -27.99 -5.78
C GLN A 107 -4.64 -27.11 -7.04
N LYS A 108 -4.80 -27.70 -8.23
CA LYS A 108 -5.00 -26.93 -9.47
C LYS A 108 -6.17 -25.98 -9.37
N ARG A 109 -7.30 -26.45 -8.81
CA ARG A 109 -8.50 -25.61 -8.60
C ARG A 109 -8.23 -24.39 -7.72
N VAL A 110 -7.38 -24.52 -6.68
CA VAL A 110 -7.04 -23.38 -5.82
C VAL A 110 -6.28 -22.32 -6.61
N PHE A 111 -5.27 -22.71 -7.38
CA PHE A 111 -4.51 -21.76 -8.22
C PHE A 111 -5.39 -21.10 -9.28
N LEU A 112 -6.27 -21.86 -9.94
CA LEU A 112 -7.22 -21.31 -10.92
C LEU A 112 -8.19 -20.31 -10.31
N LYS A 113 -8.51 -20.45 -9.01
CA LYS A 113 -9.40 -19.55 -8.29
C LYS A 113 -8.73 -18.30 -7.73
N LEU A 114 -7.40 -18.29 -7.58
CA LEU A 114 -6.68 -17.15 -7.01
C LEU A 114 -7.03 -15.80 -7.64
N PRO A 115 -7.08 -15.66 -8.98
CA PRO A 115 -7.43 -14.39 -9.59
C PRO A 115 -8.88 -13.94 -9.34
N GLU A 116 -9.75 -14.85 -8.87
CA GLU A 116 -11.16 -14.58 -8.52
C GLU A 116 -11.35 -14.30 -7.01
N LEU A 117 -10.33 -14.55 -6.18
CA LEU A 117 -10.36 -14.31 -4.73
C LEU A 117 -10.11 -12.82 -4.45
N PHE A 118 -10.98 -11.99 -4.99
CA PHE A 118 -11.00 -10.55 -4.87
C PHE A 118 -12.36 -10.07 -4.34
N GLY A 119 -12.37 -9.15 -3.37
CA GLY A 119 -13.59 -8.55 -2.82
C GLY A 119 -13.53 -8.35 -1.30
N ASP A 120 -14.63 -8.62 -0.63
CA ASP A 120 -14.79 -8.47 0.82
C ASP A 120 -14.18 -9.64 1.61
N ILE A 121 -14.34 -9.60 2.93
CA ILE A 121 -13.82 -10.62 3.86
C ILE A 121 -14.34 -12.03 3.57
N GLU A 122 -15.49 -12.17 2.89
CA GLU A 122 -16.02 -13.49 2.52
C GLU A 122 -15.10 -14.21 1.53
N LYS A 123 -14.32 -13.48 0.74
CA LYS A 123 -13.30 -14.07 -0.15
C LYS A 123 -12.16 -14.73 0.64
N ILE A 124 -11.79 -14.15 1.78
CA ILE A 124 -10.79 -14.70 2.69
C ILE A 124 -11.34 -15.98 3.37
N ARG A 125 -12.60 -15.96 3.79
CA ARG A 125 -13.28 -17.14 4.35
C ARG A 125 -13.41 -18.26 3.31
N LEU A 126 -13.71 -17.92 2.05
CA LEU A 126 -13.72 -18.88 0.96
C LEU A 126 -12.33 -19.49 0.75
N ALA A 127 -11.28 -18.69 0.68
CA ALA A 127 -9.90 -19.15 0.53
C ALA A 127 -9.48 -20.09 1.66
N ARG A 128 -9.92 -19.83 2.91
CA ARG A 128 -9.70 -20.72 4.06
C ARG A 128 -10.25 -22.13 3.81
N SER A 129 -11.40 -22.25 3.17
CA SER A 129 -12.03 -23.53 2.87
C SER A 129 -11.34 -24.31 1.74
N MET A 130 -10.44 -23.68 1.00
CA MET A 130 -9.80 -24.25 -0.19
C MET A 130 -8.44 -24.87 0.08
N THR A 131 -7.87 -24.71 1.27
CA THR A 131 -6.54 -25.23 1.61
C THR A 131 -6.49 -25.80 3.02
N ALA A 132 -5.68 -26.82 3.22
CA ALA A 132 -5.29 -27.34 4.54
C ALA A 132 -3.83 -26.99 4.87
N ASN A 133 -3.13 -26.28 4.00
CA ASN A 133 -1.76 -25.89 4.22
C ASN A 133 -1.63 -24.93 5.39
N LYS A 134 -0.78 -25.29 6.35
CA LYS A 134 -0.61 -24.53 7.61
C LYS A 134 -0.13 -23.08 7.36
N ARG A 135 0.80 -22.90 6.43
CA ARG A 135 1.35 -21.57 6.10
C ARG A 135 0.29 -20.67 5.48
N SER A 136 -0.47 -21.21 4.52
CA SER A 136 -1.59 -20.50 3.90
C SER A 136 -2.69 -20.15 4.92
N LEU A 137 -3.02 -21.06 5.83
CA LEU A 137 -4.00 -20.81 6.90
C LEU A 137 -3.53 -19.71 7.87
N GLN A 138 -2.27 -19.72 8.27
CA GLN A 138 -1.70 -18.65 9.10
C GLN A 138 -1.72 -17.28 8.39
N ALA A 139 -1.51 -17.26 7.09
CA ALA A 139 -1.62 -16.05 6.28
C ALA A 139 -3.06 -15.49 6.32
N ILE A 140 -4.05 -16.36 6.24
CA ILE A 140 -5.47 -16.01 6.36
C ILE A 140 -5.81 -15.53 7.78
N ASP A 141 -5.36 -16.24 8.84
CA ASP A 141 -5.55 -15.82 10.22
C ASP A 141 -5.06 -14.40 10.46
N ARG A 142 -3.93 -14.05 9.85
CA ARG A 142 -3.37 -12.69 9.96
C ARG A 142 -4.25 -11.65 9.26
N LEU A 143 -4.79 -11.92 8.07
CA LEU A 143 -5.71 -11.02 7.38
C LEU A 143 -7.01 -10.82 8.17
N GLU A 144 -7.60 -11.89 8.70
CA GLU A 144 -8.80 -11.82 9.54
C GLU A 144 -8.53 -10.99 10.80
N ARG A 145 -7.37 -11.18 11.44
CA ARG A 145 -6.99 -10.38 12.60
C ARG A 145 -6.81 -8.90 12.27
N VAL A 146 -6.21 -8.58 11.13
CA VAL A 146 -6.10 -7.19 10.65
C VAL A 146 -7.48 -6.58 10.42
N GLN A 147 -8.44 -7.33 9.82
CA GLN A 147 -9.81 -6.87 9.67
C GLN A 147 -10.47 -6.53 11.01
N GLU A 148 -10.37 -7.41 12.01
CA GLU A 148 -10.94 -7.16 13.35
C GLU A 148 -10.40 -5.87 13.97
N ILE A 149 -9.10 -5.61 13.79
CA ILE A 149 -8.47 -4.38 14.29
C ILE A 149 -9.00 -3.17 13.53
N LEU A 150 -9.05 -3.23 12.19
CA LEU A 150 -9.58 -2.14 11.36
C LEU A 150 -11.05 -1.85 11.65
N ASP A 151 -11.85 -2.86 11.94
CA ASP A 151 -13.25 -2.72 12.38
C ASP A 151 -13.33 -1.97 13.73
N SER A 152 -12.39 -2.24 14.64
CA SER A 152 -12.29 -1.53 15.92
C SER A 152 -11.95 -0.05 15.75
N TYR A 153 -11.24 0.32 14.66
CA TYR A 153 -11.01 1.71 14.25
C TYR A 153 -12.20 2.31 13.47
N GLY A 154 -13.21 1.52 13.11
CA GLY A 154 -14.31 1.94 12.24
C GLY A 154 -13.89 2.18 10.80
N LEU A 155 -12.84 1.50 10.34
CA LEU A 155 -12.22 1.66 9.03
C LEU A 155 -12.32 0.42 8.12
N GLY A 156 -12.98 -0.64 8.57
CA GLY A 156 -13.13 -1.90 7.83
C GLY A 156 -13.73 -1.73 6.43
N ASP A 157 -14.62 -0.77 6.23
CA ASP A 157 -15.25 -0.49 4.92
C ASP A 157 -14.27 0.09 3.87
N TYR A 158 -13.12 0.60 4.30
CA TYR A 158 -12.09 1.11 3.39
C TYR A 158 -11.20 0.03 2.80
N VAL A 159 -11.34 -1.23 3.25
CA VAL A 159 -10.48 -2.33 2.81
C VAL A 159 -11.23 -3.36 1.97
N SER A 160 -10.51 -3.93 1.03
CA SER A 160 -10.90 -5.12 0.26
C SER A 160 -9.71 -6.06 0.18
N TYR A 161 -9.92 -7.27 -0.30
CA TYR A 161 -8.91 -8.32 -0.36
C TYR A 161 -8.66 -8.76 -1.79
N ASP A 162 -7.42 -9.02 -2.15
CA ASP A 162 -7.03 -9.66 -3.40
C ASP A 162 -5.90 -10.68 -3.13
N LEU A 163 -6.24 -11.95 -3.01
CA LEU A 163 -5.25 -13.00 -2.84
C LEU A 163 -4.47 -13.34 -4.12
N GLY A 164 -4.91 -12.80 -5.26
CA GLY A 164 -4.16 -12.79 -6.51
C GLY A 164 -3.21 -11.59 -6.64
N MET A 165 -3.21 -10.66 -5.68
CA MET A 165 -2.22 -9.61 -5.58
C MET A 165 -0.92 -10.19 -5.00
N LEU A 166 -0.04 -10.64 -5.87
CA LEU A 166 1.29 -11.15 -5.54
C LEU A 166 2.31 -10.05 -5.87
N SER A 167 3.40 -9.99 -5.15
CA SER A 167 4.39 -8.93 -5.38
C SER A 167 5.55 -9.40 -6.22
N LYS A 168 5.94 -8.65 -7.25
CA LYS A 168 7.19 -8.83 -7.98
C LYS A 168 8.44 -8.65 -7.10
N TYR A 169 8.27 -8.00 -5.95
CA TYR A 169 9.36 -7.79 -5.00
C TYR A 169 9.45 -8.99 -4.05
N SER A 170 10.52 -9.76 -4.20
CA SER A 170 10.78 -10.97 -3.39
C SER A 170 11.02 -10.67 -1.90
N TYR A 171 11.28 -9.41 -1.53
CA TYR A 171 11.55 -9.02 -0.15
C TYR A 171 10.31 -8.99 0.75
N TYR A 172 9.09 -8.93 0.21
CA TYR A 172 7.89 -8.97 1.05
C TYR A 172 7.71 -10.34 1.70
N THR A 173 7.33 -10.33 2.98
CA THR A 173 7.25 -11.52 3.84
C THR A 173 5.88 -11.70 4.50
N GLY A 174 4.89 -10.90 4.15
CA GLY A 174 3.60 -10.93 4.82
C GLY A 174 2.53 -10.22 4.01
N ILE A 175 1.78 -9.37 4.73
CA ILE A 175 0.75 -8.53 4.11
C ILE A 175 1.36 -7.58 3.10
N ILE A 176 0.66 -7.39 1.99
CA ILE A 176 0.93 -6.34 1.01
C ILE A 176 -0.34 -5.57 0.76
N PHE A 177 -0.23 -4.29 0.43
CA PHE A 177 -1.41 -3.47 0.18
C PHE A 177 -1.17 -2.38 -0.86
N LYS A 178 -2.25 -2.00 -1.53
CA LYS A 178 -2.29 -0.90 -2.50
C LYS A 178 -3.57 -0.10 -2.30
N ALA A 179 -3.49 1.23 -2.42
CA ALA A 179 -4.68 2.06 -2.39
C ALA A 179 -5.01 2.58 -3.79
N TYR A 180 -6.28 2.50 -4.15
CA TYR A 180 -6.81 2.93 -5.43
C TYR A 180 -7.94 3.94 -5.24
N THR A 181 -8.12 4.79 -6.24
CA THR A 181 -9.28 5.67 -6.36
C THR A 181 -9.68 5.80 -7.83
N TYR A 182 -10.88 6.25 -8.09
CA TYR A 182 -11.31 6.46 -9.47
C TYR A 182 -10.56 7.61 -10.15
N GLY A 183 -10.41 7.49 -11.46
CA GLY A 183 -9.82 8.52 -12.30
C GLY A 183 -8.30 8.47 -12.45
N THR A 184 -7.56 7.60 -11.75
CA THR A 184 -6.09 7.50 -11.90
C THR A 184 -5.63 6.33 -12.75
N GLY A 185 -6.34 5.20 -12.74
CA GLY A 185 -5.93 3.96 -13.43
C GLY A 185 -4.74 3.24 -12.80
N GLU A 186 -4.08 3.84 -11.83
CA GLU A 186 -2.95 3.28 -11.09
C GLU A 186 -3.13 3.49 -9.59
N TYR A 187 -2.46 2.66 -8.76
CA TYR A 187 -2.49 2.82 -7.31
C TYR A 187 -1.86 4.14 -6.86
N LEU A 188 -2.41 4.73 -5.81
CA LEU A 188 -1.86 5.93 -5.14
C LEU A 188 -0.81 5.55 -4.12
N VAL A 189 -1.01 4.42 -3.46
CA VAL A 189 -0.20 3.93 -2.36
C VAL A 189 0.20 2.49 -2.63
N THR A 190 1.40 2.12 -2.26
CA THR A 190 1.86 0.74 -2.18
C THR A 190 2.61 0.52 -0.88
N GLY A 191 2.44 -0.65 -0.28
CA GLY A 191 3.09 -0.98 0.97
C GLY A 191 3.06 -2.47 1.27
N GLY A 192 3.67 -2.85 2.39
CA GLY A 192 3.65 -4.22 2.86
C GLY A 192 4.72 -4.51 3.90
N ARG A 193 4.72 -5.75 4.39
CA ARG A 193 5.65 -6.28 5.41
C ARG A 193 6.86 -6.92 4.77
N TYR A 194 8.06 -6.62 5.29
CA TYR A 194 9.34 -7.06 4.73
C TYR A 194 10.37 -7.40 5.82
N ASP A 195 10.06 -8.37 6.66
CA ASP A 195 10.81 -8.73 7.88
C ASP A 195 12.26 -9.20 7.63
N LYS A 196 12.59 -9.64 6.40
CA LYS A 196 13.92 -10.16 6.07
C LYS A 196 14.82 -9.15 5.37
N LEU A 197 14.30 -8.00 4.95
CA LEU A 197 15.09 -7.03 4.16
C LEU A 197 16.25 -6.45 4.99
N LEU A 198 16.01 -6.13 6.25
CA LEU A 198 17.02 -5.52 7.14
C LEU A 198 18.15 -6.47 7.53
N VAL A 199 17.98 -7.79 7.32
CA VAL A 199 19.05 -8.78 7.52
C VAL A 199 20.26 -8.49 6.63
N GLN A 200 20.03 -7.99 5.41
CA GLN A 200 21.09 -7.61 4.47
C GLN A 200 21.95 -6.44 4.99
N PHE A 201 21.41 -5.68 5.94
CA PHE A 201 22.09 -4.57 6.62
C PHE A 201 22.54 -4.92 8.05
N GLY A 202 22.58 -6.22 8.38
CA GLY A 202 23.05 -6.73 9.67
C GLY A 202 22.03 -6.66 10.82
N LYS A 203 20.73 -6.40 10.54
CA LYS A 203 19.66 -6.34 11.54
C LYS A 203 18.53 -7.30 11.20
N ASN A 204 18.33 -8.31 12.04
CA ASN A 204 17.15 -9.18 11.93
C ASN A 204 15.97 -8.56 12.68
N THR A 205 15.24 -7.69 12.01
CA THR A 205 14.18 -6.89 12.63
C THR A 205 12.98 -6.84 11.67
N PRO A 206 11.76 -7.15 12.12
CA PRO A 206 10.56 -7.05 11.31
C PRO A 206 10.29 -5.59 10.91
N ALA A 207 9.69 -5.41 9.75
CA ALA A 207 9.33 -4.09 9.26
C ALA A 207 8.10 -4.15 8.36
N VAL A 208 7.28 -3.11 8.44
CA VAL A 208 6.14 -2.85 7.56
C VAL A 208 6.08 -1.37 7.24
N GLY A 209 5.78 -1.02 5.99
CA GLY A 209 5.74 0.37 5.59
C GLY A 209 4.97 0.61 4.31
N PHE A 210 4.84 1.88 3.94
CA PHE A 210 4.16 2.29 2.72
C PHE A 210 4.78 3.52 2.08
N ALA A 211 4.48 3.70 0.80
CA ALA A 211 4.79 4.89 0.02
C ALA A 211 3.54 5.39 -0.70
N ILE A 212 3.27 6.69 -0.61
CA ILE A 212 2.27 7.41 -1.38
C ILE A 212 2.98 8.11 -2.53
N VAL A 213 2.52 7.89 -3.77
CA VAL A 213 3.02 8.58 -4.96
C VAL A 213 2.31 9.93 -5.08
N VAL A 214 3.01 11.01 -4.80
CA VAL A 214 2.43 12.36 -4.67
C VAL A 214 1.81 12.83 -5.99
N GLU A 215 2.44 12.59 -7.13
CA GLU A 215 1.92 12.99 -8.45
C GLU A 215 0.57 12.31 -8.75
N ARG A 216 0.42 11.03 -8.39
CA ARG A 216 -0.83 10.29 -8.58
C ARG A 216 -1.93 10.80 -7.66
N LEU A 217 -1.59 11.10 -6.40
CA LEU A 217 -2.51 11.70 -5.45
C LEU A 217 -2.98 13.08 -5.94
N MET A 218 -2.07 13.95 -6.38
CA MET A 218 -2.41 15.25 -6.95
C MET A 218 -3.29 15.14 -8.19
N LEU A 219 -3.03 14.17 -9.06
CA LEU A 219 -3.87 13.89 -10.23
C LEU A 219 -5.28 13.45 -9.80
N ALA A 220 -5.40 12.57 -8.80
CA ALA A 220 -6.69 12.14 -8.25
C ALA A 220 -7.49 13.31 -7.71
N LEU A 221 -6.88 14.13 -6.85
CA LEU A 221 -7.51 15.32 -6.27
C LEU A 221 -7.99 16.29 -7.36
N SER A 222 -7.16 16.55 -8.38
CA SER A 222 -7.50 17.40 -9.50
C SER A 222 -8.70 16.86 -10.30
N ARG A 223 -8.70 15.57 -10.64
CA ARG A 223 -9.80 14.94 -11.40
C ARG A 223 -11.11 14.88 -10.62
N GLN A 224 -11.02 14.71 -9.31
CA GLN A 224 -12.17 14.74 -8.41
C GLN A 224 -12.59 16.15 -8.00
N ARG A 225 -11.90 17.19 -8.53
CA ARG A 225 -12.16 18.61 -8.25
C ARG A 225 -12.06 18.96 -6.76
N ILE A 226 -11.21 18.24 -6.04
CA ILE A 226 -10.91 18.53 -4.65
C ILE A 226 -9.90 19.67 -4.60
N VAL A 227 -10.30 20.79 -4.01
CA VAL A 227 -9.46 21.98 -3.92
C VAL A 227 -8.58 21.89 -2.67
N THR A 228 -7.28 21.79 -2.87
CA THR A 228 -6.31 21.89 -1.76
C THR A 228 -6.17 23.36 -1.37
N LYS A 229 -6.52 23.69 -0.13
CA LYS A 229 -6.27 25.04 0.40
C LYS A 229 -4.77 25.23 0.57
N VAL A 230 -4.20 26.12 -0.22
CA VAL A 230 -2.84 26.62 0.00
C VAL A 230 -2.93 27.78 0.96
N ASN A 231 -2.22 27.71 2.08
CA ASN A 231 -2.13 28.82 3.02
C ASN A 231 -1.49 30.02 2.29
N ARG A 232 -2.28 31.05 2.07
CA ARG A 232 -1.80 32.31 1.52
C ARG A 232 -1.35 33.21 2.65
N VAL A 233 -0.43 34.13 2.34
CA VAL A 233 -0.09 35.21 3.29
C VAL A 233 -1.35 36.01 3.58
N GLU A 234 -1.79 36.01 4.84
CA GLU A 234 -3.01 36.74 5.29
C GLU A 234 -2.69 38.15 5.69
N GLN A 235 -1.47 38.36 6.22
CA GLN A 235 -1.00 39.64 6.73
C GLN A 235 0.38 39.95 6.16
N MET A 236 0.56 41.21 5.74
CA MET A 236 1.86 41.72 5.30
C MET A 236 2.25 42.90 6.21
N VAL A 237 3.36 42.78 6.87
CA VAL A 237 3.91 43.85 7.75
C VAL A 237 5.03 44.55 7.00
N LEU A 238 4.73 45.73 6.48
CA LEU A 238 5.71 46.62 5.84
C LEU A 238 6.34 47.47 6.94
N TYR A 239 7.67 47.62 6.91
CA TYR A 239 8.35 48.43 7.91
C TYR A 239 9.59 49.14 7.37
N GLU A 240 9.88 50.28 7.91
CA GLU A 240 11.15 50.99 7.70
C GLU A 240 12.27 50.34 8.55
N PRO A 241 13.54 50.46 8.15
CA PRO A 241 14.66 49.82 8.86
C PRO A 241 14.72 50.12 10.35
N GLY A 242 14.34 51.36 10.76
CA GLY A 242 14.28 51.79 12.16
C GLY A 242 13.14 51.15 12.99
N ALA A 243 12.13 50.58 12.34
CA ALA A 243 10.96 50.00 13.00
C ALA A 243 11.02 48.45 13.08
N ARG A 244 12.13 47.83 12.66
CA ARG A 244 12.28 46.36 12.56
C ARG A 244 11.85 45.61 13.81
N THR A 245 12.28 46.08 14.99
CA THR A 245 11.94 45.39 16.26
C THR A 245 10.44 45.35 16.51
N LYS A 246 9.73 46.48 16.24
CA LYS A 246 8.27 46.53 16.35
C LYS A 246 7.58 45.63 15.33
N ALA A 247 8.06 45.64 14.08
CA ALA A 247 7.53 44.79 13.01
C ALA A 247 7.68 43.31 13.32
N VAL A 248 8.83 42.87 13.82
CA VAL A 248 9.06 41.50 14.27
C VAL A 248 8.12 41.12 15.42
N GLY A 249 7.92 42.01 16.39
CA GLY A 249 6.98 41.81 17.50
C GLY A 249 5.54 41.61 17.01
N LEU A 250 5.09 42.47 16.08
CA LEU A 250 3.77 42.38 15.48
C LEU A 250 3.58 41.07 14.67
N ALA A 251 4.58 40.71 13.85
CA ALA A 251 4.52 39.49 13.09
C ALA A 251 4.50 38.23 13.98
N LYS A 252 5.25 38.25 15.09
CA LYS A 252 5.19 37.15 16.08
C LYS A 252 3.79 37.03 16.69
N HIS A 253 3.17 38.17 17.05
CA HIS A 253 1.82 38.17 17.59
C HIS A 253 0.82 37.54 16.63
N PHE A 254 0.75 37.98 15.39
CA PHE A 254 -0.15 37.38 14.40
C PHE A 254 0.13 35.88 14.16
N ARG A 255 1.41 35.46 14.15
CA ARG A 255 1.77 34.03 14.00
C ARG A 255 1.32 33.20 15.20
N THR A 256 1.33 33.73 16.40
CA THR A 256 0.79 33.05 17.60
C THR A 256 -0.72 32.87 17.53
N GLU A 257 -1.41 33.73 16.78
CA GLU A 257 -2.85 33.63 16.48
C GLU A 257 -3.14 32.71 15.26
N GLY A 258 -2.11 32.04 14.72
CA GLY A 258 -2.24 31.09 13.60
C GLY A 258 -2.29 31.74 12.21
N GLN A 259 -2.04 33.05 12.10
CA GLN A 259 -2.09 33.77 10.83
C GLN A 259 -0.75 33.66 10.07
N ALA A 260 -0.84 33.49 8.74
CA ALA A 260 0.31 33.50 7.85
C ALA A 260 0.77 34.94 7.59
N VAL A 261 1.97 35.31 8.08
CA VAL A 261 2.49 36.67 8.04
C VAL A 261 3.83 36.77 7.32
N GLN A 262 3.91 37.72 6.41
CA GLN A 262 5.13 38.10 5.70
C GLN A 262 5.64 39.46 6.23
N LEU A 263 6.95 39.57 6.47
CA LEU A 263 7.66 40.80 6.76
C LEU A 263 8.34 41.30 5.49
N ILE A 264 8.16 42.57 5.12
CA ILE A 264 8.79 43.23 3.97
C ILE A 264 9.41 44.55 4.38
#